data_4d6015c86e83ae1bc177f6f9cb75e583
#
_entry.id   4d6015c86e83ae1bc177f6f9cb75e583
#
_cell.length_a   1.000
_cell.length_b   1.000
_cell.length_c   1.000
_cell.angle_alpha   90.00
_cell.angle_beta   90.00
_cell.angle_gamma   90.00
#
_symmetry.space_group_name_H-M   'P 1'
#
loop_
_entity.id
_entity.type
_entity.pdbx_description
1 polymer ?
#
loop_
_entity_poly.entity_id
_entity_poly.type
_entity_poly.pdbx_seq_one_letter_code
_entity_poly.pdbx_strand_id
1 'polypeptide(L)'
;MPSQTTLKRARQAARQGKRPTTQAGEFVREEMEHIRQGKHGARSTKQAIAIGLSKARRAGIKLPPPRLGQVSEKTRQSAKSAYRAGQTGQHRKPSARRSRSTLKALKREGHKAATRSALARQARAAARRRKTRSAASKG
;
A
#
# COMPACT_ATOMS: atom_id res chain seq x y z
N MET A 1 -8.84 -2.38 9.58
CA MET A 1 -7.77 -2.97 10.44
C MET A 1 -7.10 -4.13 9.72
N PRO A 2 -5.78 -4.22 9.69
CA PRO A 2 -5.11 -5.41 9.16
C PRO A 2 -5.43 -6.66 9.98
N SER A 3 -5.44 -7.81 9.35
CA SER A 3 -5.69 -9.08 10.05
C SER A 3 -4.51 -9.42 10.96
N GLN A 4 -4.77 -10.22 11.99
CA GLN A 4 -3.72 -10.69 12.90
C GLN A 4 -2.67 -11.51 12.15
N THR A 5 -3.09 -12.27 11.14
CA THR A 5 -2.18 -13.06 10.30
C THR A 5 -1.20 -12.16 9.57
N THR A 6 -1.68 -11.07 8.97
CA THR A 6 -0.85 -10.09 8.26
C THR A 6 0.16 -9.45 9.20
N LEU A 7 -0.29 -9.01 10.38
CA LEU A 7 0.59 -8.41 11.40
C LEU A 7 1.67 -9.40 11.85
N LYS A 8 1.29 -10.66 12.07
CA LYS A 8 2.22 -11.71 12.48
C LYS A 8 3.29 -11.98 11.41
N ARG A 9 2.89 -12.08 10.13
CA ARG A 9 3.81 -12.27 9.02
C ARG A 9 4.77 -11.08 8.87
N ALA A 10 4.27 -9.87 9.01
CA ALA A 10 5.10 -8.66 8.93
C ALA A 10 6.13 -8.63 10.07
N ARG A 11 5.72 -8.94 11.28
CA ARG A 11 6.63 -9.03 12.44
C ARG A 11 7.68 -10.11 12.24
N GLN A 12 7.29 -11.26 11.70
CA GLN A 12 8.23 -12.34 11.42
C GLN A 12 9.27 -11.90 10.39
N ALA A 13 8.85 -11.22 9.32
CA ALA A 13 9.74 -10.67 8.32
C ALA A 13 10.73 -9.67 8.94
N ALA A 14 10.26 -8.82 9.86
CA ALA A 14 11.12 -7.88 10.57
C ALA A 14 12.17 -8.61 11.43
N ARG A 15 11.78 -9.66 12.15
CA ARG A 15 12.71 -10.46 12.94
C ARG A 15 13.76 -11.16 12.08
N GLN A 16 13.42 -11.51 10.85
CA GLN A 16 14.33 -12.11 9.89
C GLN A 16 15.24 -11.09 9.19
N GLY A 17 15.16 -9.81 9.59
CA GLY A 17 15.96 -8.74 8.99
C GLY A 17 15.56 -8.34 7.60
N LYS A 18 14.34 -8.67 7.17
CA LYS A 18 13.86 -8.30 5.83
C LYS A 18 13.56 -6.81 5.74
N ARG A 19 13.70 -6.27 4.53
CA ARG A 19 13.50 -4.83 4.26
C ARG A 19 12.06 -4.39 4.59
N PRO A 20 11.87 -3.11 4.94
CA PRO A 20 10.52 -2.56 5.16
C PRO A 20 9.56 -2.77 3.99
N THR A 21 10.07 -2.73 2.74
CA THR A 21 9.26 -3.01 1.55
C THR A 21 8.71 -4.43 1.55
N THR A 22 9.49 -5.41 1.99
CA THR A 22 9.07 -6.80 2.12
C THR A 22 8.03 -6.95 3.23
N GLN A 23 8.24 -6.30 4.37
CA GLN A 23 7.29 -6.28 5.48
C GLN A 23 5.95 -5.67 5.04
N ALA A 24 6.00 -4.55 4.34
CA ALA A 24 4.82 -3.87 3.82
C ALA A 24 4.07 -4.70 2.76
N GLY A 25 4.79 -5.55 2.04
CA GLY A 25 4.22 -6.45 1.03
C GLY A 25 3.14 -7.37 1.59
N GLU A 26 3.20 -7.73 2.86
CA GLU A 26 2.16 -8.55 3.50
C GLU A 26 0.82 -7.81 3.56
N PHE A 27 0.86 -6.50 3.77
CA PHE A 27 -0.36 -5.65 3.79
C PHE A 27 -0.93 -5.49 2.38
N VAL A 28 -0.09 -5.35 1.37
CA VAL A 28 -0.52 -5.30 -0.03
C VAL A 28 -1.17 -6.62 -0.43
N ARG A 29 -0.57 -7.73 -0.04
CA ARG A 29 -1.13 -9.07 -0.27
C ARG A 29 -2.53 -9.21 0.32
N GLU A 30 -2.74 -8.73 1.54
CA GLU A 30 -4.04 -8.74 2.19
C GLU A 30 -5.07 -7.95 1.39
N GLU A 31 -4.71 -6.75 0.89
CA GLU A 31 -5.62 -5.96 0.06
C GLU A 31 -6.00 -6.68 -1.23
N MET A 32 -5.04 -7.32 -1.88
CA MET A 32 -5.31 -8.10 -3.09
C MET A 32 -6.28 -9.26 -2.80
N GLU A 33 -6.11 -9.93 -1.68
CA GLU A 33 -7.02 -11.01 -1.25
C GLU A 33 -8.42 -10.48 -0.95
N HIS A 34 -8.53 -9.32 -0.28
CA HIS A 34 -9.82 -8.67 -0.04
C HIS A 34 -10.58 -8.40 -1.33
N ILE A 35 -9.88 -7.91 -2.36
CA ILE A 35 -10.47 -7.64 -3.67
C ILE A 35 -10.92 -8.95 -4.34
N ARG A 36 -10.07 -9.98 -4.31
CA ARG A 36 -10.40 -11.30 -4.88
C ARG A 36 -11.59 -11.95 -4.19
N GLN A 37 -11.72 -11.74 -2.88
CA GLN A 37 -12.83 -12.27 -2.09
C GLN A 37 -14.11 -11.44 -2.21
N GLY A 38 -14.08 -10.34 -2.95
CA GLY A 38 -15.24 -9.49 -3.17
C GLY A 38 -15.60 -8.58 -2.00
N LYS A 39 -14.72 -8.39 -1.02
CA LYS A 39 -14.97 -7.49 0.12
C LYS A 39 -15.05 -6.03 -0.33
N HIS A 40 -14.25 -5.64 -1.30
CA HIS A 40 -14.28 -4.36 -1.99
C HIS A 40 -13.53 -4.50 -3.31
N GLY A 41 -13.57 -3.46 -4.15
CA GLY A 41 -12.79 -3.39 -5.37
C GLY A 41 -11.70 -2.32 -5.28
N ALA A 42 -11.09 -2.03 -6.40
CA ALA A 42 -10.14 -0.93 -6.55
C ALA A 42 -10.20 -0.41 -7.97
N ARG A 43 -10.00 0.89 -8.13
CA ARG A 43 -9.98 1.56 -9.44
C ARG A 43 -8.81 1.06 -10.30
N SER A 44 -7.68 0.75 -9.66
CA SER A 44 -6.48 0.28 -10.34
C SER A 44 -5.63 -0.54 -9.37
N THR A 45 -4.68 -1.30 -9.93
CA THR A 45 -3.69 -2.03 -9.12
C THR A 45 -2.86 -1.05 -8.28
N LYS A 46 -2.52 0.12 -8.81
CA LYS A 46 -1.80 1.17 -8.06
C LYS A 46 -2.58 1.62 -6.83
N GLN A 47 -3.89 1.81 -6.96
CA GLN A 47 -4.73 2.18 -5.81
C GLN A 47 -4.72 1.09 -4.74
N ALA A 48 -4.86 -0.17 -5.13
CA ALA A 48 -4.84 -1.30 -4.20
C ALA A 48 -3.50 -1.38 -3.46
N ILE A 49 -2.40 -1.21 -4.17
CA ILE A 49 -1.06 -1.18 -3.58
C ILE A 49 -0.93 -0.01 -2.60
N ALA A 50 -1.38 1.19 -2.99
CA ALA A 50 -1.32 2.38 -2.15
C ALA A 50 -2.11 2.19 -0.84
N ILE A 51 -3.27 1.55 -0.90
CA ILE A 51 -4.07 1.22 0.29
C ILE A 51 -3.27 0.30 1.21
N GLY A 52 -2.66 -0.75 0.67
CA GLY A 52 -1.84 -1.70 1.44
C GLY A 52 -0.65 -1.02 2.09
N LEU A 53 0.08 -0.18 1.36
CA LEU A 53 1.23 0.56 1.88
C LEU A 53 0.82 1.56 2.97
N SER A 54 -0.32 2.22 2.82
CA SER A 54 -0.85 3.12 3.84
C SER A 54 -1.14 2.38 5.14
N LYS A 55 -1.78 1.21 5.05
CA LYS A 55 -2.04 0.35 6.22
C LYS A 55 -0.75 -0.11 6.87
N ALA A 56 0.27 -0.47 6.08
CA ALA A 56 1.58 -0.88 6.59
C ALA A 56 2.23 0.25 7.39
N ARG A 57 2.25 1.46 6.84
CA ARG A 57 2.82 2.63 7.51
C ARG A 57 2.11 2.93 8.83
N ARG A 58 0.79 2.87 8.83
CA ARG A 58 -0.02 3.08 10.06
C ARG A 58 0.20 2.00 11.09
N ALA A 59 0.52 0.78 10.67
CA ALA A 59 0.83 -0.33 11.57
C ALA A 59 2.25 -0.24 12.16
N GLY A 60 3.04 0.74 11.75
CA GLY A 60 4.38 0.97 12.30
C GLY A 60 5.53 0.44 11.46
N ILE A 61 5.27 -0.07 10.27
CA ILE A 61 6.34 -0.49 9.35
C ILE A 61 7.15 0.75 8.95
N LYS A 62 8.47 0.65 9.05
CA LYS A 62 9.40 1.76 8.78
C LYS A 62 9.64 1.95 7.27
N LEU A 63 8.55 2.04 6.52
CA LEU A 63 8.57 2.33 5.09
C LEU A 63 8.47 3.84 4.88
N PRO A 64 9.55 4.52 4.45
CA PRO A 64 9.52 5.97 4.30
C PRO A 64 8.51 6.39 3.23
N PRO A 65 7.99 7.63 3.32
CA PRO A 65 7.13 8.18 2.27
C PRO A 65 7.87 8.26 0.93
N PRO A 66 7.15 8.30 -0.20
CA PRO A 66 7.79 8.50 -1.50
C PRO A 66 8.58 9.81 -1.54
N ARG A 67 9.62 9.84 -2.36
CA ARG A 67 10.43 11.03 -2.58
C ARG A 67 9.63 12.09 -3.33
N LEU A 68 10.05 13.35 -3.17
CA LEU A 68 9.49 14.46 -3.93
C LEU A 68 9.56 14.17 -5.44
N GLY A 69 8.46 14.36 -6.15
CA GLY A 69 8.37 14.15 -7.59
C GLY A 69 8.05 12.73 -8.04
N GLN A 70 8.06 11.74 -7.15
CA GLN A 70 7.71 10.35 -7.52
C GLN A 70 6.20 10.13 -7.64
N VAL A 71 5.44 10.86 -6.84
CA VAL A 71 3.97 10.81 -6.80
C VAL A 71 3.45 12.23 -6.65
N SER A 72 2.12 12.43 -6.76
CA SER A 72 1.51 13.73 -6.50
C SER A 72 1.81 14.18 -5.07
N GLU A 73 1.87 15.49 -4.85
CA GLU A 73 2.11 16.03 -3.52
C GLU A 73 1.04 15.61 -2.52
N LYS A 74 -0.20 15.51 -2.96
CA LYS A 74 -1.31 15.01 -2.13
C LYS A 74 -1.04 13.58 -1.64
N THR A 75 -0.60 12.69 -2.53
CA THR A 75 -0.26 11.30 -2.19
C THR A 75 0.93 11.26 -1.23
N ARG A 76 1.95 12.08 -1.48
CA ARG A 76 3.13 12.16 -0.63
C ARG A 76 2.78 12.62 0.79
N GLN A 77 1.95 13.66 0.93
CA GLN A 77 1.49 14.15 2.24
C GLN A 77 0.66 13.09 2.97
N SER A 78 -0.18 12.37 2.25
CA SER A 78 -0.96 11.28 2.82
C SER A 78 -0.05 10.16 3.35
N ALA A 79 1.00 9.81 2.60
CA ALA A 79 1.97 8.81 3.02
C ALA A 79 2.77 9.27 4.27
N LYS A 80 3.16 10.54 4.33
CA LYS A 80 3.83 11.13 5.50
C LYS A 80 2.96 11.05 6.75
N SER A 81 1.68 11.37 6.60
CA SER A 81 0.71 11.32 7.70
C SER A 81 0.56 9.89 8.23
N ALA A 82 0.42 8.91 7.34
CA ALA A 82 0.32 7.49 7.70
C ALA A 82 1.58 7.00 8.41
N TYR A 83 2.75 7.38 7.90
CA TYR A 83 4.05 7.03 8.49
C TYR A 83 4.17 7.58 9.90
N ARG A 84 3.87 8.87 10.08
CA ARG A 84 3.92 9.54 11.39
C ARG A 84 2.98 8.86 12.39
N ALA A 85 1.75 8.56 11.99
CA ALA A 85 0.78 7.88 12.85
C ALA A 85 1.32 6.52 13.31
N GLY A 86 1.94 5.76 12.42
CA GLY A 86 2.54 4.47 12.75
C GLY A 86 3.73 4.57 13.71
N GLN A 87 4.60 5.56 13.53
CA GLN A 87 5.79 5.71 14.36
C GLN A 87 5.47 6.28 15.75
N THR A 88 4.49 7.16 15.86
CA THR A 88 4.12 7.79 17.14
C THR A 88 3.04 7.02 17.89
N GLY A 89 2.35 6.09 17.25
CA GLY A 89 1.20 5.40 17.83
C GLY A 89 -0.05 6.27 17.97
N GLN A 90 0.01 7.52 17.50
CA GLN A 90 -1.11 8.45 17.57
C GLN A 90 -2.01 8.30 16.36
N HIS A 91 -2.98 7.44 16.45
CA HIS A 91 -3.94 7.21 15.39
C HIS A 91 -5.19 8.06 15.57
N ARG A 92 -5.44 8.97 14.65
CA ARG A 92 -6.73 9.62 14.56
C ARG A 92 -7.75 8.64 13.99
N LYS A 93 -8.75 8.31 14.78
CA LYS A 93 -9.84 7.49 14.29
C LYS A 93 -10.64 8.29 13.26
N PRO A 94 -10.77 7.80 11.99
CA PRO A 94 -11.59 8.50 11.02
C PRO A 94 -13.05 8.51 11.45
N SER A 95 -13.80 9.55 11.03
CA SER A 95 -15.23 9.58 11.32
C SER A 95 -15.92 8.38 10.68
N ALA A 96 -16.95 7.85 11.34
CA ALA A 96 -17.74 6.74 10.83
C ALA A 96 -18.35 7.07 9.45
N ARG A 97 -18.76 8.32 9.26
CA ARG A 97 -19.28 8.80 7.97
C ARG A 97 -18.25 8.68 6.86
N ARG A 98 -17.02 9.14 7.11
CA ARG A 98 -15.92 9.07 6.14
C ARG A 98 -15.56 7.62 5.82
N SER A 99 -15.46 6.77 6.83
CA SER A 99 -15.13 5.34 6.65
C SER A 99 -16.19 4.64 5.81
N ARG A 100 -17.48 4.87 6.09
CA ARG A 100 -18.56 4.29 5.30
C ARG A 100 -18.56 4.79 3.86
N SER A 101 -18.34 6.08 3.65
CA SER A 101 -18.28 6.68 2.32
C SER A 101 -17.14 6.11 1.49
N THR A 102 -15.95 5.99 2.06
CA THR A 102 -14.79 5.40 1.40
C THR A 102 -15.03 3.95 1.04
N LEU A 103 -15.54 3.15 1.98
CA LEU A 103 -15.84 1.74 1.72
C LEU A 103 -16.90 1.58 0.64
N LYS A 104 -17.96 2.40 0.67
CA LYS A 104 -19.02 2.40 -0.35
C LYS A 104 -18.45 2.69 -1.74
N ALA A 105 -17.54 3.67 -1.85
CA ALA A 105 -16.87 3.99 -3.10
C ALA A 105 -16.01 2.81 -3.59
N LEU A 106 -15.24 2.18 -2.72
CA LEU A 106 -14.41 1.02 -3.06
C LEU A 106 -15.26 -0.19 -3.47
N LYS A 107 -16.41 -0.41 -2.83
CA LYS A 107 -17.30 -1.51 -3.19
C LYS A 107 -17.90 -1.38 -4.60
N ARG A 108 -18.00 -0.16 -5.12
CA ARG A 108 -18.46 0.10 -6.48
C ARG A 108 -17.40 -0.19 -7.53
N GLU A 109 -16.13 -0.24 -7.13
CA GLU A 109 -15.03 -0.50 -8.04
C GLU A 109 -14.95 -1.98 -8.41
N GLY A 110 -14.40 -2.26 -9.59
CA GLY A 110 -14.22 -3.63 -10.07
C GLY A 110 -13.09 -4.37 -9.35
N HIS A 111 -12.98 -5.65 -9.64
CA HIS A 111 -11.99 -6.54 -9.02
C HIS A 111 -10.81 -6.88 -9.93
N LYS A 112 -10.76 -6.33 -11.13
CA LYS A 112 -9.71 -6.61 -12.13
C LYS A 112 -8.32 -6.17 -11.66
N ALA A 113 -8.25 -5.21 -10.73
CA ALA A 113 -6.99 -4.71 -10.19
C ALA A 113 -6.14 -5.79 -9.50
N ALA A 114 -6.77 -6.83 -8.98
CA ALA A 114 -6.11 -7.91 -8.25
C ALA A 114 -5.89 -9.18 -9.09
N THR A 115 -6.13 -9.15 -10.39
CA THR A 115 -5.85 -10.29 -11.26
C THR A 115 -4.35 -10.48 -11.43
N ARG A 116 -3.94 -11.71 -11.73
CA ARG A 116 -2.53 -12.01 -12.00
C ARG A 116 -1.97 -11.18 -13.16
N SER A 117 -2.75 -10.99 -14.21
CA SER A 117 -2.34 -10.20 -15.37
C SER A 117 -2.16 -8.71 -15.00
N ALA A 118 -3.05 -8.15 -14.19
CA ALA A 118 -2.95 -6.76 -13.72
C ALA A 118 -1.71 -6.58 -12.83
N LEU A 119 -1.48 -7.50 -11.91
CA LEU A 119 -0.30 -7.48 -11.04
C LEU A 119 1.00 -7.62 -11.84
N ALA A 120 1.01 -8.52 -12.82
CA ALA A 120 2.17 -8.71 -13.70
C ALA A 120 2.47 -7.44 -14.53
N ARG A 121 1.44 -6.79 -15.07
CA ARG A 121 1.60 -5.53 -15.79
C ARG A 121 2.16 -4.43 -14.89
N GLN A 122 1.66 -4.32 -13.67
CA GLN A 122 2.14 -3.34 -12.70
C GLN A 122 3.61 -3.60 -12.33
N ALA A 123 3.97 -4.85 -12.11
CA ALA A 123 5.34 -5.22 -11.79
C ALA A 123 6.31 -4.90 -12.95
N ARG A 124 5.90 -5.21 -14.19
CA ARG A 124 6.71 -4.90 -15.38
C ARG A 124 6.86 -3.39 -15.57
N ALA A 125 5.79 -2.63 -15.39
CA ALA A 125 5.83 -1.17 -15.50
C ALA A 125 6.75 -0.55 -14.44
N ALA A 126 6.69 -1.05 -13.21
CA ALA A 126 7.56 -0.59 -12.12
C ALA A 126 9.03 -0.93 -12.40
N ALA A 127 9.31 -2.12 -12.92
CA ALA A 127 10.67 -2.54 -13.30
C ALA A 127 11.22 -1.65 -14.42
N ARG A 128 10.42 -1.34 -15.44
CA ARG A 128 10.82 -0.43 -16.52
C ARG A 128 11.16 0.96 -15.99
N ARG A 129 10.35 1.51 -15.09
CA ARG A 129 10.60 2.82 -14.47
C ARG A 129 11.89 2.83 -13.68
N ARG A 130 12.19 1.77 -12.93
CA ARG A 130 13.46 1.63 -12.19
C ARG A 130 14.64 1.58 -13.13
N LYS A 131 14.53 0.83 -14.22
CA LYS A 131 15.59 0.72 -15.24
C LYS A 131 15.87 2.06 -15.90
N THR A 132 14.83 2.78 -16.32
CA THR A 132 14.94 4.12 -16.91
C THR A 132 15.57 5.11 -15.94
N ARG A 133 15.17 5.09 -14.67
CA ARG A 133 15.70 5.97 -13.64
C ARG A 133 17.19 5.68 -13.37
N SER A 134 17.58 4.41 -13.33
CA SER A 134 18.97 4.00 -13.16
C SER A 134 19.82 4.45 -14.34
N ALA A 135 19.35 4.31 -15.58
CA ALA A 135 20.03 4.79 -16.78
C ALA A 135 20.21 6.32 -16.75
N ALA A 136 19.17 7.07 -16.36
CA ALA A 136 19.23 8.52 -16.25
C ALA A 136 20.23 9.00 -15.19
N SER A 137 20.40 8.26 -14.07
CA SER A 137 21.34 8.64 -13.01
C SER A 137 22.79 8.36 -13.36
N LYS A 138 23.07 7.56 -14.41
CA LYS A 138 24.42 7.24 -14.88
C LYS A 138 24.89 8.16 -16.00
N GLY A 139 24.01 9.02 -16.51
CA GLY A 139 24.33 9.97 -17.57
C GLY A 139 24.99 11.24 -17.08
#